data_c5b07e81348e33df506c5983f8422a68
#
_entry.id   c5b07e81348e33df506c5983f8422a68
#
_cell.length_a   1.000
_cell.length_b   1.000
_cell.length_c   1.000
_cell.angle_alpha   90.00
_cell.angle_beta   90.00
_cell.angle_gamma   90.00
#
_symmetry.space_group_name_H-M   'P 1'
#
loop_
_entity.id
_entity.type
_entity.pdbx_description
1 polymer ?
#
loop_
_entity_poly.entity_id
_entity_poly.type
_entity_poly.pdbx_seq_one_letter_code
_entity_poly.pdbx_strand_id
1 'polypeptide(L)'
;MPDSPSKSIVVLSAHSGDFVWRAGGAIAHATAAGADVRVICLSFGERGESQGLWADPEMSLATVKAIREKEAAEAASILGAQIDFLDLGDYPLRVSDSAFDDIVASIRRADPDVLLTHVANDPYNRDHNLAHETLLRARMVAQAQGLKTDAPPIGAPQVLMFEPHQPEMCGFVPNLLLDITAVFERKQRAMHCMSAQHHLINYYTDLAARRGVQAVRNGGAKSIKHAEAHQRLFPVVGKDLV
;
A
#
# COMPACT_ATOMS: atom_id res chain seq x y z
N MET A 1 27.36 3.55 -17.21
CA MET A 1 27.22 3.59 -15.74
C MET A 1 26.79 2.20 -15.35
N PRO A 2 27.40 1.52 -14.35
CA PRO A 2 26.82 0.27 -13.88
C PRO A 2 25.39 0.59 -13.40
N ASP A 3 24.44 -0.24 -13.81
CA ASP A 3 23.05 -0.11 -13.42
C ASP A 3 22.97 -0.06 -11.89
N SER A 4 22.41 1.02 -11.35
CA SER A 4 22.05 1.03 -9.93
C SER A 4 21.12 -0.16 -9.69
N PRO A 5 21.29 -0.93 -8.62
CA PRO A 5 20.41 -2.04 -8.34
C PRO A 5 18.96 -1.55 -8.38
N SER A 6 18.07 -2.33 -8.99
CA SER A 6 16.65 -2.00 -9.04
C SER A 6 16.14 -1.82 -7.61
N LYS A 7 15.34 -0.76 -7.38
CA LYS A 7 14.75 -0.53 -6.06
C LYS A 7 13.75 -1.64 -5.73
N SER A 8 13.70 -1.99 -4.46
CA SER A 8 12.72 -2.94 -3.91
C SER A 8 11.75 -2.23 -2.97
N ILE A 9 10.46 -2.50 -3.13
CA ILE A 9 9.38 -1.89 -2.35
C ILE A 9 8.45 -2.98 -1.82
N VAL A 10 8.16 -2.94 -0.53
CA VAL A 10 7.13 -3.78 0.08
C VAL A 10 5.97 -2.92 0.55
N VAL A 11 4.76 -3.32 0.18
CA VAL A 11 3.51 -2.69 0.60
C VAL A 11 2.77 -3.65 1.53
N LEU A 12 2.50 -3.25 2.77
CA LEU A 12 1.64 -4.00 3.68
C LEU A 12 0.25 -3.39 3.68
N SER A 13 -0.71 -4.14 3.15
CA SER A 13 -2.11 -3.75 2.97
C SER A 13 -2.99 -4.51 3.96
N ALA A 14 -3.83 -3.83 4.72
CA ALA A 14 -4.76 -4.49 5.63
C ALA A 14 -5.79 -5.33 4.87
N HIS A 15 -6.34 -4.76 3.78
CA HIS A 15 -7.36 -5.38 2.96
C HIS A 15 -6.97 -5.35 1.47
N SER A 16 -7.64 -6.15 0.68
CA SER A 16 -7.33 -6.36 -0.73
C SER A 16 -7.46 -5.13 -1.63
N GLY A 17 -8.20 -4.10 -1.22
CA GLY A 17 -8.39 -2.87 -1.99
C GLY A 17 -7.44 -1.73 -1.63
N ASP A 18 -6.88 -1.71 -0.41
CA ASP A 18 -6.18 -0.53 0.10
C ASP A 18 -5.00 -0.08 -0.75
N PHE A 19 -4.15 -1.03 -1.19
CA PHE A 19 -2.99 -0.72 -2.01
C PHE A 19 -3.37 -0.14 -3.37
N VAL A 20 -4.53 -0.53 -3.91
CA VAL A 20 -5.05 -0.03 -5.18
C VAL A 20 -5.49 1.42 -5.04
N TRP A 21 -6.34 1.68 -4.04
CA TRP A 21 -6.93 2.99 -3.82
C TRP A 21 -5.88 4.03 -3.42
N ARG A 22 -5.03 3.67 -2.45
CA ARG A 22 -4.19 4.61 -1.70
C ARG A 22 -2.74 4.70 -2.23
N ALA A 23 -2.25 3.68 -2.91
CA ALA A 23 -0.86 3.61 -3.39
C ALA A 23 -0.72 3.09 -4.84
N GLY A 24 -1.84 2.88 -5.56
CA GLY A 24 -1.80 2.32 -6.92
C GLY A 24 -0.97 3.15 -7.89
N GLY A 25 -0.99 4.47 -7.76
CA GLY A 25 -0.15 5.36 -8.56
C GLY A 25 1.33 5.24 -8.20
N ALA A 26 1.67 5.18 -6.90
CA ALA A 26 3.04 5.00 -6.44
C ALA A 26 3.61 3.65 -6.90
N ILE A 27 2.82 2.58 -6.80
CA ILE A 27 3.18 1.24 -7.29
C ILE A 27 3.42 1.27 -8.81
N ALA A 28 2.47 1.80 -9.58
CA ALA A 28 2.60 1.91 -11.03
C ALA A 28 3.79 2.75 -11.47
N HIS A 29 4.09 3.84 -10.74
CA HIS A 29 5.25 4.70 -10.99
C HIS A 29 6.56 3.93 -10.73
N ALA A 30 6.65 3.24 -9.59
CA ALA A 30 7.84 2.48 -9.21
C ALA A 30 8.12 1.33 -10.19
N THR A 31 7.10 0.53 -10.55
CA THR A 31 7.26 -0.58 -11.48
C THR A 31 7.58 -0.11 -12.90
N ALA A 32 7.04 1.04 -13.33
CA ALA A 32 7.42 1.66 -14.61
C ALA A 32 8.89 2.12 -14.63
N ALA A 33 9.46 2.44 -13.47
CA ALA A 33 10.87 2.75 -13.29
C ALA A 33 11.77 1.52 -13.07
N GLY A 34 11.22 0.30 -13.16
CA GLY A 34 11.96 -0.96 -13.02
C GLY A 34 12.14 -1.44 -11.57
N ALA A 35 11.41 -0.88 -10.60
CA ALA A 35 11.43 -1.38 -9.23
C ALA A 35 10.70 -2.72 -9.10
N ASP A 36 11.19 -3.59 -8.23
CA ASP A 36 10.45 -4.77 -7.76
C ASP A 36 9.49 -4.34 -6.64
N VAL A 37 8.19 -4.60 -6.84
CA VAL A 37 7.16 -4.23 -5.88
C VAL A 37 6.37 -5.46 -5.45
N ARG A 38 6.37 -5.71 -4.14
CA ARG A 38 5.62 -6.80 -3.51
C ARG A 38 4.56 -6.24 -2.56
N VAL A 39 3.33 -6.67 -2.75
CA VAL A 39 2.22 -6.41 -1.84
C VAL A 39 2.02 -7.61 -0.94
N ILE A 40 2.01 -7.39 0.38
CA ILE A 40 1.59 -8.37 1.39
C ILE A 40 0.21 -7.93 1.84
N CYS A 41 -0.81 -8.70 1.46
CA CYS A 41 -2.20 -8.43 1.78
C CYS A 41 -2.62 -9.28 2.99
N LEU A 42 -2.99 -8.64 4.10
CA LEU A 42 -3.29 -9.33 5.36
C LEU A 42 -4.63 -10.04 5.34
N SER A 43 -5.64 -9.46 4.68
CA SER A 43 -6.99 -10.03 4.55
C SER A 43 -7.62 -9.64 3.22
N PHE A 44 -8.72 -10.27 2.88
CA PHE A 44 -9.45 -9.92 1.66
C PHE A 44 -10.39 -8.71 1.86
N GLY A 45 -10.61 -8.24 3.09
CA GLY A 45 -11.64 -7.24 3.39
C GLY A 45 -13.04 -7.83 3.23
N GLU A 46 -13.16 -9.11 3.50
CA GLU A 46 -14.33 -9.90 3.17
C GLU A 46 -15.56 -9.55 3.98
N ARG A 47 -15.40 -9.07 5.24
CA ARG A 47 -16.53 -8.72 6.11
C ARG A 47 -16.85 -7.23 6.10
N GLY A 48 -15.82 -6.38 6.22
CA GLY A 48 -16.00 -4.93 6.41
C GLY A 48 -15.87 -4.09 5.14
N GLU A 49 -15.08 -4.54 4.17
CA GLU A 49 -14.77 -3.78 2.96
C GLU A 49 -15.52 -4.29 1.70
N SER A 50 -16.46 -5.23 1.88
CA SER A 50 -17.16 -5.89 0.77
C SER A 50 -18.68 -5.79 0.87
N GLN A 51 -19.20 -4.70 1.46
CA GLN A 51 -20.64 -4.54 1.73
C GLN A 51 -21.50 -4.64 0.47
N GLY A 52 -21.01 -4.19 -0.68
CA GLY A 52 -21.73 -4.30 -1.95
C GLY A 52 -22.00 -5.75 -2.36
N LEU A 53 -21.09 -6.68 -2.04
CA LEU A 53 -21.28 -8.10 -2.31
C LEU A 53 -22.29 -8.74 -1.34
N TRP A 54 -22.30 -8.31 -0.07
CA TRP A 54 -23.23 -8.80 0.95
C TRP A 54 -24.69 -8.35 0.76
N ALA A 55 -24.97 -7.49 -0.23
CA ALA A 55 -26.33 -7.15 -0.62
C ALA A 55 -27.07 -8.35 -1.25
N ASP A 56 -26.34 -9.33 -1.76
CA ASP A 56 -26.90 -10.60 -2.25
C ASP A 56 -27.04 -11.58 -1.07
N PRO A 57 -28.28 -12.01 -0.72
CA PRO A 57 -28.52 -12.92 0.42
C PRO A 57 -27.92 -14.33 0.24
N GLU A 58 -27.61 -14.72 -0.99
CA GLU A 58 -26.98 -16.04 -1.29
C GLU A 58 -25.43 -15.99 -1.21
N MET A 59 -24.86 -14.79 -0.93
CA MET A 59 -23.43 -14.63 -0.85
C MET A 59 -22.84 -15.37 0.34
N SER A 60 -21.79 -16.16 0.10
CA SER A 60 -21.05 -16.84 1.16
C SER A 60 -19.70 -16.13 1.43
N LEU A 61 -19.16 -16.32 2.64
CA LEU A 61 -17.84 -15.80 2.99
C LEU A 61 -16.74 -16.30 2.04
N ALA A 62 -16.80 -17.57 1.65
CA ALA A 62 -15.85 -18.15 0.71
C ALA A 62 -15.96 -17.51 -0.68
N THR A 63 -17.18 -17.25 -1.14
CA THR A 63 -17.41 -16.58 -2.43
C THR A 63 -16.89 -15.14 -2.40
N VAL A 64 -17.14 -14.39 -1.32
CA VAL A 64 -16.62 -13.03 -1.16
C VAL A 64 -15.09 -13.02 -1.19
N LYS A 65 -14.44 -13.92 -0.43
CA LYS A 65 -12.97 -14.03 -0.44
C LYS A 65 -12.43 -14.30 -1.85
N ALA A 66 -13.00 -15.26 -2.57
CA ALA A 66 -12.58 -15.59 -3.93
C ALA A 66 -12.73 -14.42 -4.91
N ILE A 67 -13.81 -13.65 -4.79
CA ILE A 67 -14.01 -12.43 -5.61
C ILE A 67 -12.93 -11.40 -5.28
N ARG A 68 -12.72 -11.11 -3.99
CA ARG A 68 -11.76 -10.11 -3.53
C ARG A 68 -10.31 -10.47 -3.87
N GLU A 69 -9.95 -11.75 -3.74
CA GLU A 69 -8.66 -12.27 -4.17
C GLU A 69 -8.41 -12.02 -5.66
N LYS A 70 -9.40 -12.40 -6.50
CA LYS A 70 -9.31 -12.19 -7.95
C LYS A 70 -9.17 -10.71 -8.30
N GLU A 71 -10.01 -9.85 -7.71
CA GLU A 71 -9.94 -8.39 -7.93
C GLU A 71 -8.55 -7.84 -7.62
N ALA A 72 -8.00 -8.19 -6.44
CA ALA A 72 -6.70 -7.70 -6.00
C ALA A 72 -5.54 -8.26 -6.83
N ALA A 73 -5.58 -9.54 -7.21
CA ALA A 73 -4.57 -10.15 -8.06
C ALA A 73 -4.54 -9.51 -9.45
N GLU A 74 -5.71 -9.24 -10.05
CA GLU A 74 -5.82 -8.56 -11.34
C GLU A 74 -5.31 -7.12 -11.24
N ALA A 75 -5.70 -6.38 -10.20
CA ALA A 75 -5.22 -5.02 -9.95
C ALA A 75 -3.69 -4.99 -9.75
N ALA A 76 -3.12 -5.89 -8.95
CA ALA A 76 -1.68 -5.99 -8.74
C ALA A 76 -0.95 -6.27 -10.07
N SER A 77 -1.45 -7.18 -10.91
CA SER A 77 -0.91 -7.47 -12.23
C SER A 77 -0.91 -6.22 -13.12
N ILE A 78 -2.01 -5.46 -13.16
CA ILE A 78 -2.09 -4.20 -13.92
C ILE A 78 -1.04 -3.20 -13.39
N LEU A 79 -0.85 -3.11 -12.08
CA LEU A 79 0.13 -2.23 -11.46
C LEU A 79 1.58 -2.74 -11.60
N GLY A 80 1.78 -4.01 -12.05
CA GLY A 80 3.08 -4.67 -12.22
C GLY A 80 3.71 -5.12 -10.91
N ALA A 81 2.92 -5.27 -9.85
CA ALA A 81 3.36 -5.77 -8.57
C ALA A 81 3.06 -7.25 -8.40
N GLN A 82 3.86 -7.91 -7.57
CA GLN A 82 3.54 -9.24 -7.02
C GLN A 82 2.64 -9.06 -5.79
N ILE A 83 1.76 -10.02 -5.51
CA ILE A 83 0.90 -9.98 -4.34
C ILE A 83 0.86 -11.35 -3.66
N ASP A 84 1.01 -11.33 -2.33
CA ASP A 84 0.86 -12.50 -1.44
C ASP A 84 -0.33 -12.23 -0.49
N PHE A 85 -1.18 -13.22 -0.29
CA PHE A 85 -2.34 -13.15 0.61
C PHE A 85 -2.12 -14.01 1.85
N LEU A 86 -2.33 -13.44 3.05
CA LEU A 86 -2.18 -14.17 4.31
C LEU A 86 -3.50 -14.70 4.87
N ASP A 87 -4.63 -14.25 4.34
CA ASP A 87 -6.00 -14.68 4.72
C ASP A 87 -6.26 -14.67 6.24
N LEU A 88 -5.85 -13.60 6.92
CA LEU A 88 -5.99 -13.51 8.38
C LEU A 88 -7.41 -13.13 8.84
N GLY A 89 -8.31 -12.83 7.89
CA GLY A 89 -9.65 -12.30 8.15
C GLY A 89 -9.61 -10.80 8.51
N ASP A 90 -10.77 -10.17 8.40
CA ASP A 90 -10.96 -8.75 8.75
C ASP A 90 -12.08 -8.59 9.79
N TYR A 91 -12.19 -7.41 10.37
CA TYR A 91 -13.26 -7.00 11.28
C TYR A 91 -13.63 -8.05 12.34
N PRO A 92 -12.67 -8.39 13.24
CA PRO A 92 -11.36 -7.77 13.40
C PRO A 92 -10.24 -8.56 12.71
N LEU A 93 -9.28 -7.86 12.13
CA LEU A 93 -7.99 -8.41 11.73
C LEU A 93 -7.21 -8.87 12.97
N ARG A 94 -6.53 -10.02 12.85
CA ARG A 94 -5.65 -10.55 13.90
C ARG A 94 -4.40 -11.14 13.29
N VAL A 95 -3.26 -10.68 13.76
CA VAL A 95 -1.95 -11.19 13.30
C VAL A 95 -1.43 -12.16 14.34
N SER A 96 -1.35 -13.44 13.99
CA SER A 96 -0.72 -14.47 14.84
C SER A 96 0.81 -14.33 14.82
N ASP A 97 1.49 -14.96 15.77
CA ASP A 97 2.95 -14.98 15.79
C ASP A 97 3.53 -15.62 14.52
N SER A 98 2.92 -16.70 14.02
CA SER A 98 3.35 -17.32 12.76
C SER A 98 3.18 -16.40 11.55
N ALA A 99 2.04 -15.72 11.43
CA ALA A 99 1.82 -14.75 10.35
C ALA A 99 2.80 -13.56 10.45
N PHE A 100 3.13 -13.13 11.67
CA PHE A 100 4.13 -12.10 11.89
C PHE A 100 5.51 -12.56 11.43
N ASP A 101 5.91 -13.79 11.74
CA ASP A 101 7.18 -14.38 11.30
C ASP A 101 7.25 -14.48 9.77
N ASP A 102 6.15 -14.84 9.10
CA ASP A 102 6.04 -14.88 7.64
C ASP A 102 6.22 -13.48 7.02
N ILE A 103 5.64 -12.44 7.64
CA ILE A 103 5.83 -11.05 7.22
C ILE A 103 7.30 -10.64 7.35
N VAL A 104 7.94 -10.94 8.48
CA VAL A 104 9.37 -10.65 8.71
C VAL A 104 10.24 -11.37 7.67
N ALA A 105 9.98 -12.64 7.40
CA ALA A 105 10.70 -13.42 6.41
C ALA A 105 10.51 -12.85 4.99
N SER A 106 9.30 -12.43 4.64
CA SER A 106 9.01 -11.79 3.34
C SER A 106 9.74 -10.46 3.19
N ILE A 107 9.78 -9.63 4.23
CA ILE A 107 10.54 -8.37 4.23
C ILE A 107 12.03 -8.65 4.06
N ARG A 108 12.60 -9.64 4.75
CA ARG A 108 14.01 -10.00 4.60
C ARG A 108 14.36 -10.48 3.20
N ARG A 109 13.51 -11.33 2.61
CA ARG A 109 13.72 -11.80 1.23
C ARG A 109 13.65 -10.69 0.20
N ALA A 110 12.79 -9.72 0.42
CA ALA A 110 12.63 -8.58 -0.49
C ALA A 110 13.73 -7.53 -0.35
N ASP A 111 14.42 -7.45 0.81
CA ASP A 111 15.40 -6.42 1.16
C ASP A 111 15.02 -5.02 0.68
N PRO A 112 13.88 -4.46 1.17
CA PRO A 112 13.29 -3.29 0.57
C PRO A 112 14.05 -1.99 0.89
N ASP A 113 14.08 -1.08 -0.08
CA ASP A 113 14.46 0.32 0.12
C ASP A 113 13.35 1.13 0.79
N VAL A 114 12.09 0.74 0.49
CA VAL A 114 10.88 1.45 0.94
C VAL A 114 9.82 0.46 1.39
N LEU A 115 9.19 0.78 2.51
CA LEU A 115 7.99 0.12 3.03
C LEU A 115 6.81 1.10 2.94
N LEU A 116 5.68 0.66 2.40
CA LEU A 116 4.43 1.41 2.37
C LEU A 116 3.37 0.73 3.24
N THR A 117 2.61 1.51 4.00
CA THR A 117 1.48 1.01 4.78
C THR A 117 0.50 2.12 5.17
N HIS A 118 -0.46 1.78 6.00
CA HIS A 118 -1.46 2.68 6.56
C HIS A 118 -0.87 3.70 7.55
N VAL A 119 -1.68 4.69 7.92
CA VAL A 119 -1.36 5.62 9.02
C VAL A 119 -1.49 4.93 10.39
N ALA A 120 -0.82 5.49 11.40
CA ALA A 120 -0.83 4.95 12.75
C ALA A 120 -2.20 5.07 13.45
N ASN A 121 -2.98 6.08 13.09
CA ASN A 121 -4.28 6.36 13.73
C ASN A 121 -5.35 6.56 12.66
N ASP A 122 -6.17 5.53 12.45
CA ASP A 122 -7.40 5.58 11.68
C ASP A 122 -8.56 5.23 12.61
N PRO A 123 -9.36 6.22 13.05
CA PRO A 123 -10.47 5.98 13.98
C PRO A 123 -11.62 5.19 13.36
N TYR A 124 -11.69 5.13 12.03
CA TYR A 124 -12.74 4.43 11.29
C TYR A 124 -12.43 2.97 11.03
N ASN A 125 -11.11 2.62 10.98
CA ASN A 125 -10.71 1.26 10.66
C ASN A 125 -9.50 0.81 11.50
N ARG A 126 -9.77 0.06 12.56
CA ARG A 126 -8.73 -0.42 13.49
C ARG A 126 -7.79 -1.45 12.85
N ASP A 127 -8.21 -2.13 11.80
CA ASP A 127 -7.38 -3.08 11.05
C ASP A 127 -6.22 -2.34 10.36
N HIS A 128 -6.45 -1.09 9.89
CA HIS A 128 -5.39 -0.22 9.36
C HIS A 128 -4.33 0.11 10.41
N ASN A 129 -4.76 0.41 11.64
CA ASN A 129 -3.83 0.70 12.73
C ASN A 129 -2.96 -0.53 13.06
N LEU A 130 -3.57 -1.71 13.07
CA LEU A 130 -2.85 -2.97 13.30
C LEU A 130 -1.87 -3.26 12.18
N ALA A 131 -2.24 -3.04 10.92
CA ALA A 131 -1.33 -3.19 9.78
C ALA A 131 -0.11 -2.26 9.90
N HIS A 132 -0.33 -0.99 10.28
CA HIS A 132 0.75 -0.04 10.54
C HIS A 132 1.70 -0.55 11.64
N GLU A 133 1.15 -0.91 12.79
CA GLU A 133 1.94 -1.42 13.93
C GLU A 133 2.71 -2.68 13.55
N THR A 134 2.05 -3.60 12.86
CA THR A 134 2.66 -4.85 12.38
C THR A 134 3.86 -4.58 11.47
N LEU A 135 3.72 -3.66 10.50
CA LEU A 135 4.83 -3.33 9.60
C LEU A 135 6.02 -2.72 10.36
N LEU A 136 5.78 -1.81 11.28
CA LEU A 136 6.88 -1.17 12.03
C LEU A 136 7.62 -2.18 12.92
N ARG A 137 6.89 -3.07 13.58
CA ARG A 137 7.48 -4.15 14.37
C ARG A 137 8.27 -5.11 13.47
N ALA A 138 7.69 -5.53 12.34
CA ALA A 138 8.34 -6.42 11.38
C ALA A 138 9.62 -5.80 10.78
N ARG A 139 9.58 -4.48 10.44
CA ARG A 139 10.77 -3.74 10.01
C ARG A 139 11.89 -3.78 11.06
N MET A 140 11.57 -3.55 12.32
CA MET A 140 12.55 -3.60 13.42
C MET A 140 13.13 -5.01 13.58
N VAL A 141 12.28 -6.03 13.58
CA VAL A 141 12.70 -7.44 13.74
C VAL A 141 13.49 -7.94 12.54
N ALA A 142 13.13 -7.50 11.32
CA ALA A 142 13.87 -7.85 10.10
C ALA A 142 15.33 -7.35 10.10
N GLN A 143 15.65 -6.28 10.84
CA GLN A 143 17.01 -5.77 11.03
C GLN A 143 17.81 -6.52 12.10
N ALA A 144 17.17 -7.37 12.91
CA ALA A 144 17.80 -7.99 14.07
C ALA A 144 18.80 -9.09 13.65
N GLN A 145 20.09 -8.89 13.92
CA GLN A 145 21.16 -9.84 13.59
C GLN A 145 21.03 -11.19 14.33
N GLY A 146 20.41 -11.18 15.52
CA GLY A 146 20.23 -12.39 16.33
C GLY A 146 19.10 -13.30 15.88
N LEU A 147 18.18 -12.80 15.04
CA LEU A 147 17.09 -13.61 14.48
C LEU A 147 17.61 -14.40 13.27
N LYS A 148 17.53 -15.72 13.33
CA LYS A 148 17.93 -16.60 12.23
C LYS A 148 16.72 -16.89 11.32
N THR A 149 16.85 -16.57 10.05
CA THR A 149 15.89 -16.88 8.97
C THR A 149 16.68 -17.34 7.75
N ASP A 150 15.99 -17.69 6.68
CA ASP A 150 16.56 -18.08 5.38
C ASP A 150 17.17 -16.90 4.60
N ALA A 151 16.90 -15.67 5.02
CA ALA A 151 17.45 -14.46 4.43
C ALA A 151 18.22 -13.61 5.45
N PRO A 152 19.24 -12.83 5.02
CA PRO A 152 20.01 -11.98 5.91
C PRO A 152 19.16 -10.85 6.51
N PRO A 153 19.59 -10.23 7.62
CA PRO A 153 18.97 -9.03 8.11
C PRO A 153 19.10 -7.87 7.10
N ILE A 154 18.05 -7.06 7.02
CA ILE A 154 17.97 -5.92 6.11
C ILE A 154 18.62 -4.65 6.67
N GLY A 155 18.77 -3.64 5.83
CA GLY A 155 19.12 -2.28 6.23
C GLY A 155 17.99 -1.55 6.96
N ALA A 156 17.92 -0.24 6.82
CA ALA A 156 16.90 0.62 7.44
C ALA A 156 16.00 1.25 6.36
N PRO A 157 15.04 0.50 5.78
CA PRO A 157 14.18 1.02 4.73
C PRO A 157 13.36 2.22 5.19
N GLN A 158 13.09 3.16 4.28
CA GLN A 158 12.18 4.25 4.53
C GLN A 158 10.75 3.71 4.71
N VAL A 159 9.96 4.36 5.57
CA VAL A 159 8.54 4.03 5.73
C VAL A 159 7.69 5.20 5.24
N LEU A 160 6.80 4.91 4.31
CA LEU A 160 5.79 5.83 3.81
C LEU A 160 4.41 5.34 4.23
N MET A 161 3.60 6.26 4.73
CA MET A 161 2.19 6.01 4.99
C MET A 161 1.37 6.59 3.84
N PHE A 162 0.47 5.80 3.29
CA PHE A 162 -0.45 6.29 2.26
C PHE A 162 -1.63 7.04 2.87
N GLU A 163 -2.22 7.92 2.08
CA GLU A 163 -3.29 8.80 2.51
C GLU A 163 -4.53 8.02 2.95
N PRO A 164 -5.02 8.20 4.19
CA PRO A 164 -6.26 7.60 4.65
C PRO A 164 -7.48 8.26 4.00
N HIS A 165 -8.63 7.61 4.11
CA HIS A 165 -9.88 8.12 3.51
C HIS A 165 -10.33 9.46 4.09
N GLN A 166 -10.04 9.71 5.37
CA GLN A 166 -10.33 10.96 6.06
C GLN A 166 -9.05 11.48 6.75
N PRO A 167 -8.16 12.14 6.00
CA PRO A 167 -6.82 12.50 6.48
C PRO A 167 -6.84 13.41 7.72
N GLU A 168 -7.82 14.32 7.83
CA GLU A 168 -7.96 15.26 8.95
C GLU A 168 -8.21 14.53 10.29
N MET A 169 -8.98 13.44 10.26
CA MET A 169 -9.33 12.65 11.44
C MET A 169 -8.18 11.71 11.86
N CYS A 170 -7.31 11.41 10.92
CA CYS A 170 -6.18 10.51 11.13
C CYS A 170 -4.88 11.22 11.51
N GLY A 171 -4.89 12.57 11.57
CA GLY A 171 -3.68 13.35 11.78
C GLY A 171 -2.66 13.21 10.64
N PHE A 172 -3.13 12.89 9.43
CA PHE A 172 -2.28 12.71 8.27
C PHE A 172 -1.83 14.07 7.72
N VAL A 173 -0.52 14.28 7.70
CA VAL A 173 0.10 15.49 7.13
C VAL A 173 1.01 15.06 5.98
N PRO A 174 0.60 15.22 4.72
CA PRO A 174 1.42 14.84 3.58
C PRO A 174 2.71 15.67 3.52
N ASN A 175 3.83 14.97 3.41
CA ASN A 175 5.15 15.57 3.22
C ASN A 175 5.88 15.03 1.99
N LEU A 176 5.18 14.22 1.19
CA LEU A 176 5.57 13.78 -0.14
C LEU A 176 4.33 13.80 -1.05
N LEU A 177 4.41 14.55 -2.14
CA LEU A 177 3.44 14.52 -3.23
C LEU A 177 4.12 13.90 -4.44
N LEU A 178 3.72 12.69 -4.80
CA LEU A 178 4.28 11.95 -5.93
C LEU A 178 3.48 12.23 -7.19
N ASP A 179 4.14 12.75 -8.22
CA ASP A 179 3.54 12.91 -9.56
C ASP A 179 3.25 11.53 -10.16
N ILE A 180 1.98 11.24 -10.38
CA ILE A 180 1.51 9.99 -11.00
C ILE A 180 0.85 10.24 -12.35
N THR A 181 1.00 11.44 -12.91
CA THR A 181 0.32 11.84 -14.16
C THR A 181 0.55 10.85 -15.29
N ALA A 182 1.80 10.40 -15.47
CA ALA A 182 2.17 9.47 -16.54
C ALA A 182 1.60 8.05 -16.37
N VAL A 183 1.24 7.67 -15.16
CA VAL A 183 0.76 6.31 -14.81
C VAL A 183 -0.69 6.30 -14.32
N PHE A 184 -1.36 7.45 -14.33
CA PHE A 184 -2.70 7.57 -13.75
C PHE A 184 -3.74 6.67 -14.45
N GLU A 185 -3.69 6.53 -15.77
CA GLU A 185 -4.56 5.60 -16.51
C GLU A 185 -4.35 4.15 -16.08
N ARG A 186 -3.11 3.78 -15.71
CA ARG A 186 -2.79 2.45 -15.19
C ARG A 186 -3.41 2.25 -13.81
N LYS A 187 -3.33 3.26 -12.92
CA LYS A 187 -4.03 3.27 -11.63
C LYS A 187 -5.54 3.16 -11.84
N GLN A 188 -6.13 3.93 -12.76
CA GLN A 188 -7.58 3.86 -13.03
C GLN A 188 -8.01 2.45 -13.44
N ARG A 189 -7.28 1.80 -14.35
CA ARG A 189 -7.58 0.41 -14.73
C ARG A 189 -7.55 -0.55 -13.53
N ALA A 190 -6.58 -0.41 -12.65
CA ALA A 190 -6.51 -1.21 -11.42
C ALA A 190 -7.69 -0.93 -10.48
N MET A 191 -8.10 0.34 -10.32
CA MET A 191 -9.29 0.69 -9.54
C MET A 191 -10.57 0.07 -10.11
N HIS A 192 -10.69 -0.04 -11.44
CA HIS A 192 -11.85 -0.68 -12.07
C HIS A 192 -11.94 -2.18 -11.86
N CYS A 193 -10.85 -2.86 -11.45
CA CYS A 193 -10.92 -4.27 -11.04
C CYS A 193 -11.65 -4.46 -9.70
N MET A 194 -11.73 -3.41 -8.87
CA MET A 194 -12.30 -3.47 -7.51
C MET A 194 -13.82 -3.32 -7.51
N SER A 195 -14.54 -4.26 -8.10
CA SER A 195 -15.99 -4.20 -8.32
C SER A 195 -16.79 -4.12 -7.02
N ALA A 196 -16.33 -4.79 -5.95
CA ALA A 196 -16.96 -4.75 -4.62
C ALA A 196 -16.98 -3.33 -4.01
N GLN A 197 -16.09 -2.45 -4.45
CA GLN A 197 -15.94 -1.08 -3.94
C GLN A 197 -16.02 -0.04 -5.07
N HIS A 198 -16.76 -0.31 -6.12
CA HIS A 198 -16.86 0.55 -7.30
C HIS A 198 -17.22 2.03 -6.99
N HIS A 199 -17.93 2.28 -5.90
CA HIS A 199 -18.29 3.63 -5.43
C HIS A 199 -17.08 4.51 -5.08
N LEU A 200 -15.89 3.91 -4.85
CA LEU A 200 -14.67 4.64 -4.51
C LEU A 200 -13.92 5.21 -5.73
N ILE A 201 -14.24 4.79 -6.94
CA ILE A 201 -13.53 5.21 -8.16
C ILE A 201 -13.54 6.73 -8.33
N ASN A 202 -14.70 7.36 -8.21
CA ASN A 202 -14.82 8.82 -8.36
C ASN A 202 -14.05 9.55 -7.27
N TYR A 203 -14.15 9.08 -6.01
CA TYR A 203 -13.45 9.69 -4.88
C TYR A 203 -11.93 9.73 -5.11
N TYR A 204 -11.32 8.59 -5.44
CA TYR A 204 -9.87 8.52 -5.64
C TYR A 204 -9.39 9.15 -6.95
N THR A 205 -10.25 9.25 -7.95
CA THR A 205 -9.99 10.04 -9.17
C THR A 205 -9.92 11.52 -8.85
N ASP A 206 -10.90 12.05 -8.14
CA ASP A 206 -10.95 13.46 -7.70
C ASP A 206 -9.80 13.78 -6.74
N LEU A 207 -9.51 12.88 -5.80
CA LEU A 207 -8.40 13.06 -4.85
C LEU A 207 -7.06 13.20 -5.58
N ALA A 208 -6.79 12.33 -6.56
CA ALA A 208 -5.55 12.39 -7.34
C ALA A 208 -5.41 13.72 -8.10
N ALA A 209 -6.51 14.23 -8.68
CA ALA A 209 -6.51 15.54 -9.35
C ALA A 209 -6.26 16.70 -8.37
N ARG A 210 -6.90 16.69 -7.19
CA ARG A 210 -6.68 17.69 -6.13
C ARG A 210 -5.23 17.67 -5.64
N ARG A 211 -4.64 16.49 -5.45
CA ARG A 211 -3.23 16.36 -5.07
C ARG A 211 -2.29 16.81 -6.18
N GLY A 212 -2.66 16.65 -7.45
CA GLY A 212 -1.96 17.24 -8.59
C GLY A 212 -1.89 18.76 -8.51
N VAL A 213 -3.01 19.43 -8.26
CA VAL A 213 -3.06 20.88 -8.03
C VAL A 213 -2.21 21.30 -6.84
N GLN A 214 -2.28 20.53 -5.75
CA GLN A 214 -1.44 20.80 -4.56
C GLN A 214 0.05 20.66 -4.89
N ALA A 215 0.45 19.63 -5.64
CA ALA A 215 1.84 19.42 -6.03
C ALA A 215 2.39 20.62 -6.83
N VAL A 216 1.64 21.13 -7.82
CA VAL A 216 2.03 22.32 -8.58
C VAL A 216 2.19 23.55 -7.67
N ARG A 217 1.28 23.75 -6.71
CA ARG A 217 1.35 24.88 -5.76
C ARG A 217 2.53 24.79 -4.79
N ASN A 218 3.06 23.58 -4.57
CA ASN A 218 4.23 23.34 -3.74
C ASN A 218 5.55 23.24 -4.55
N GLY A 219 5.59 23.84 -5.73
CA GLY A 219 6.80 23.95 -6.55
C GLY A 219 6.99 22.83 -7.57
N GLY A 220 6.03 21.92 -7.71
CA GLY A 220 6.04 20.90 -8.77
C GLY A 220 5.84 21.49 -10.17
N ALA A 221 6.17 20.71 -11.20
CA ALA A 221 6.02 21.10 -12.59
C ALA A 221 4.54 21.41 -12.94
N LYS A 222 4.31 22.45 -13.76
CA LYS A 222 2.94 22.85 -14.17
C LYS A 222 2.20 21.76 -14.98
N SER A 223 2.91 20.77 -15.50
CA SER A 223 2.38 19.63 -16.22
C SER A 223 1.73 18.56 -15.33
N ILE A 224 1.94 18.62 -14.02
CA ILE A 224 1.37 17.64 -13.07
C ILE A 224 -0.15 17.80 -13.05
N LYS A 225 -0.86 16.74 -13.41
CA LYS A 225 -2.34 16.66 -13.39
C LYS A 225 -2.85 15.83 -12.22
N HIS A 226 -2.12 14.75 -11.87
CA HIS A 226 -2.50 13.80 -10.84
C HIS A 226 -1.32 13.52 -9.92
N ALA A 227 -1.57 13.46 -8.62
CA ALA A 227 -0.56 13.08 -7.64
C ALA A 227 -1.16 12.18 -6.55
N GLU A 228 -0.31 11.44 -5.88
CA GLU A 228 -0.62 10.75 -4.63
C GLU A 228 0.13 11.41 -3.47
N ALA A 229 -0.54 11.50 -2.33
CA ALA A 229 0.04 12.06 -1.12
C ALA A 229 0.51 10.93 -0.20
N HIS A 230 1.72 11.08 0.32
CA HIS A 230 2.29 10.18 1.30
C HIS A 230 2.86 10.96 2.47
N GLN A 231 2.90 10.32 3.63
CA GLN A 231 3.58 10.85 4.81
C GLN A 231 4.79 9.97 5.11
N ARG A 232 5.98 10.54 5.10
CA ARG A 232 7.21 9.88 5.52
C ARG A 232 7.25 9.83 7.04
N LEU A 233 7.58 8.67 7.57
CA LEU A 233 7.71 8.49 9.01
C LEU A 233 9.09 8.95 9.53
N PHE A 234 10.15 8.71 8.75
CA PHE A 234 11.51 9.05 9.13
C PHE A 234 12.06 10.22 8.30
N PRO A 235 13.00 10.99 8.88
CA PRO A 235 13.68 12.04 8.13
C PRO A 235 14.37 11.51 6.88
N VAL A 236 14.47 12.36 5.85
CA VAL A 236 15.31 12.09 4.69
C VAL A 236 16.75 12.41 5.04
N VAL A 237 17.65 11.50 4.72
CA VAL A 237 19.09 11.75 4.81
C VAL A 237 19.58 12.11 3.41
N GLY A 238 19.94 13.37 3.22
CA GLY A 238 20.48 13.89 1.96
C GLY A 238 21.91 14.36 2.14
N LYS A 239 22.63 14.48 1.03
CA LYS A 239 23.97 15.13 1.00
C LYS A 239 23.84 16.62 0.77
N ASP A 240 22.73 17.06 0.19
CA ASP A 240 22.45 18.45 -0.18
C ASP A 240 21.07 18.85 0.34
N LEU A 241 20.77 20.16 0.35
CA LEU A 241 19.48 20.72 0.78
C LEU A 241 18.36 20.54 -0.25
N VAL A 242 18.73 20.28 -1.50
CA VAL A 242 17.85 20.06 -2.66
C VAL A 242 18.35 18.91 -3.51
#